data_3aa19f1c25f8f4a03d0675f4bc9fe810
#
_entry.id   3aa19f1c25f8f4a03d0675f4bc9fe810
#
_cell.length_a   1.000
_cell.length_b   1.000
_cell.length_c   1.000
_cell.angle_alpha   90.00
_cell.angle_beta   90.00
_cell.angle_gamma   90.00
#
_symmetry.space_group_name_H-M   'P 1'
#
loop_
_entity.id
_entity.type
_entity.pdbx_description
1 polymer ?
#
loop_
_entity_poly.entity_id
_entity_poly.type
_entity_poly.pdbx_seq_one_letter_code
_entity_poly.pdbx_strand_id
1 'polypeptide(L)'
;LDVFGIENGYYIPDRFKEGYGLNAKTVELAYQKGYSVILTVDNGVKAHDALLKAKQLGMFVIVTDHHEIEEEVEADIVVHPDYMESEFSYLSGAGVALEISRNLIGTGSEFDELVALCSVALIGDVMPEWKETRKLIKKGISIMKQGRVKSLRSLLPYYSSVDETAIAFNIVPKLNAVGRMNDISNVNTLVPFLLSKDD
;
A
#
# COMPACT_ATOMS: atom_id res chain seq x y z
N LEU A 1 11.32 -5.13 3.18
CA LEU A 1 12.50 -4.60 3.91
C LEU A 1 13.03 -5.64 4.89
N ASP A 2 12.18 -6.33 5.64
CA ASP A 2 12.55 -7.39 6.60
C ASP A 2 13.39 -8.51 5.95
N VAL A 3 13.05 -8.90 4.70
CA VAL A 3 13.80 -9.91 3.93
C VAL A 3 15.28 -9.54 3.75
N PHE A 4 15.58 -8.24 3.77
CA PHE A 4 16.96 -7.72 3.66
C PHE A 4 17.58 -7.37 5.01
N GLY A 5 16.90 -7.64 6.12
CA GLY A 5 17.37 -7.30 7.47
C GLY A 5 17.47 -5.78 7.69
N ILE A 6 16.74 -4.98 6.93
CA ILE A 6 16.69 -3.53 7.08
C ILE A 6 15.76 -3.21 8.24
N GLU A 7 16.29 -2.53 9.27
CA GLU A 7 15.46 -2.02 10.36
C GLU A 7 14.44 -1.03 9.81
N ASN A 8 13.17 -1.32 10.03
CA ASN A 8 12.08 -0.51 9.50
C ASN A 8 10.91 -0.47 10.47
N GLY A 9 10.03 0.52 10.26
CA GLY A 9 8.76 0.63 10.94
C GLY A 9 7.71 1.13 9.96
N TYR A 10 6.46 0.98 10.30
CA TYR A 10 5.36 1.50 9.51
C TYR A 10 4.47 2.39 10.35
N TYR A 11 3.82 3.32 9.70
CA TYR A 11 2.85 4.23 10.30
C TYR A 11 1.76 4.60 9.30
N ILE A 12 0.52 4.35 9.68
CA ILE A 12 -0.66 4.77 8.92
C ILE A 12 -1.33 5.88 9.74
N PRO A 13 -1.38 7.12 9.24
CA PRO A 13 -1.96 8.26 9.97
C PRO A 13 -3.44 8.07 10.28
N ASP A 14 -3.87 8.60 11.41
CA ASP A 14 -5.30 8.72 11.73
C ASP A 14 -5.93 9.80 10.86
N ARG A 15 -6.75 9.38 9.88
CA ARG A 15 -7.36 10.27 8.87
C ARG A 15 -8.19 11.41 9.45
N PHE A 16 -8.74 11.23 10.67
CA PHE A 16 -9.60 12.24 11.31
C PHE A 16 -8.79 13.23 12.16
N LYS A 17 -7.70 12.78 12.77
CA LYS A 17 -6.85 13.60 13.65
C LYS A 17 -5.66 14.22 12.92
N GLU A 18 -5.12 13.52 11.93
CA GLU A 18 -3.84 13.86 11.28
C GLU A 18 -3.98 14.16 9.79
N GLY A 19 -5.15 13.86 9.21
CA GLY A 19 -5.38 13.96 7.77
C GLY A 19 -4.88 12.74 7.00
N TYR A 20 -4.85 12.88 5.68
CA TYR A 20 -4.38 11.82 4.79
C TYR A 20 -2.90 11.96 4.49
N GLY A 21 -2.19 10.81 4.46
CA GLY A 21 -0.83 10.73 3.97
C GLY A 21 0.23 11.34 4.90
N LEU A 22 1.39 11.58 4.32
CA LEU A 22 2.54 12.15 5.01
C LEU A 22 2.27 13.60 5.43
N ASN A 23 2.59 13.92 6.68
CA ASN A 23 2.51 15.29 7.20
C ASN A 23 3.76 15.64 8.03
N ALA A 24 3.97 16.94 8.30
CA ALA A 24 5.18 17.40 9.00
C ALA A 24 5.35 16.80 10.40
N LYS A 25 4.25 16.48 11.10
CA LYS A 25 4.31 15.85 12.42
C LYS A 25 4.79 14.40 12.35
N THR A 26 4.32 13.64 11.36
CA THR A 26 4.78 12.26 11.16
C THR A 26 6.24 12.20 10.72
N VAL A 27 6.70 13.15 9.93
CA VAL A 27 8.12 13.32 9.59
C VAL A 27 8.95 13.57 10.84
N GLU A 28 8.52 14.52 11.68
CA GLU A 28 9.22 14.84 12.94
C GLU A 28 9.25 13.66 13.91
N LEU A 29 8.16 12.91 14.02
CA LEU A 29 8.09 11.68 14.80
C LEU A 29 9.08 10.62 14.32
N ALA A 30 9.17 10.41 12.99
CA ALA A 30 10.12 9.47 12.40
C ALA A 30 11.57 9.89 12.71
N TYR A 31 11.89 11.18 12.54
CA TYR A 31 13.21 11.73 12.87
C TYR A 31 13.57 11.53 14.35
N GLN A 32 12.65 11.84 15.28
CA GLN A 32 12.86 11.65 16.71
C GLN A 32 13.09 10.20 17.12
N LYS A 33 12.52 9.25 16.36
CA LYS A 33 12.75 7.81 16.53
C LYS A 33 14.06 7.32 15.91
N GLY A 34 14.84 8.19 15.27
CA GLY A 34 16.13 7.85 14.68
C GLY A 34 16.06 7.33 13.24
N TYR A 35 14.90 7.35 12.60
CA TYR A 35 14.81 7.01 11.17
C TYR A 35 15.44 8.10 10.31
N SER A 36 16.22 7.70 9.32
CA SER A 36 16.87 8.59 8.35
C SER A 36 16.21 8.57 6.97
N VAL A 37 15.35 7.60 6.72
CA VAL A 37 14.66 7.42 5.44
C VAL A 37 13.16 7.34 5.66
N ILE A 38 12.40 8.05 4.81
CA ILE A 38 10.94 7.92 4.72
C ILE A 38 10.62 7.30 3.36
N LEU A 39 9.80 6.24 3.39
CA LEU A 39 9.19 5.66 2.20
C LEU A 39 7.68 5.83 2.31
N THR A 40 7.10 6.63 1.44
CA THR A 40 5.62 6.73 1.37
C THR A 40 5.05 5.63 0.50
N VAL A 41 3.82 5.22 0.78
CA VAL A 41 3.06 4.28 -0.05
C VAL A 41 1.66 4.84 -0.22
N ASP A 42 1.23 5.02 -1.47
CA ASP A 42 -0.10 5.52 -1.82
C ASP A 42 -0.36 6.97 -1.35
N ASN A 43 0.71 7.73 -1.19
CA ASN A 43 0.65 9.16 -0.87
C ASN A 43 2.04 9.80 -1.04
N GLY A 44 2.05 11.13 -1.02
CA GLY A 44 3.30 11.89 -0.96
C GLY A 44 3.44 12.94 -2.04
N VAL A 45 2.86 12.74 -3.23
CA VAL A 45 3.00 13.71 -4.34
C VAL A 45 2.43 15.11 -4.01
N LYS A 46 1.48 15.18 -3.08
CA LYS A 46 0.86 16.44 -2.60
C LYS A 46 1.33 16.85 -1.20
N ALA A 47 2.33 16.19 -0.64
CA ALA A 47 2.76 16.40 0.75
C ALA A 47 3.89 17.45 0.88
N HIS A 48 3.81 18.57 0.15
CA HIS A 48 4.88 19.57 0.01
C HIS A 48 5.48 20.04 1.34
N ASP A 49 4.64 20.40 2.33
CA ASP A 49 5.11 20.84 3.66
C ASP A 49 5.88 19.74 4.40
N ALA A 50 5.46 18.49 4.24
CA ALA A 50 6.12 17.36 4.85
C ALA A 50 7.46 17.03 4.16
N LEU A 51 7.50 17.11 2.84
CA LEU A 51 8.74 16.93 2.06
C LEU A 51 9.75 18.01 2.41
N LEU A 52 9.32 19.28 2.50
CA LEU A 52 10.16 20.38 2.93
C LEU A 52 10.69 20.16 4.37
N LYS A 53 9.83 19.69 5.28
CA LYS A 53 10.23 19.36 6.66
C LYS A 53 11.26 18.24 6.70
N ALA A 54 11.09 17.17 5.92
CA ALA A 54 12.04 16.08 5.82
C ALA A 54 13.42 16.55 5.32
N LYS A 55 13.42 17.38 4.28
CA LYS A 55 14.63 18.01 3.74
C LYS A 55 15.36 18.87 4.77
N GLN A 56 14.63 19.68 5.56
CA GLN A 56 15.20 20.49 6.65
C GLN A 56 15.84 19.62 7.75
N LEU A 57 15.33 18.42 7.98
CA LEU A 57 15.85 17.45 8.96
C LEU A 57 16.96 16.55 8.37
N GLY A 58 17.30 16.71 7.09
CA GLY A 58 18.29 15.89 6.41
C GLY A 58 17.87 14.44 6.19
N MET A 59 16.56 14.17 6.16
CA MET A 59 16.01 12.83 5.90
C MET A 59 15.96 12.58 4.38
N PHE A 60 16.21 11.34 3.97
CA PHE A 60 16.04 10.88 2.61
C PHE A 60 14.60 10.44 2.38
N VAL A 61 13.94 10.94 1.33
CA VAL A 61 12.53 10.66 1.07
C VAL A 61 12.33 9.96 -0.27
N ILE A 62 11.67 8.81 -0.22
CA ILE A 62 11.21 8.07 -1.40
C ILE A 62 9.69 8.18 -1.43
N VAL A 63 9.15 8.87 -2.42
CA VAL A 63 7.71 8.95 -2.64
C VAL A 63 7.29 7.85 -3.60
N THR A 64 6.33 7.00 -3.17
CA THR A 64 5.65 6.05 -4.05
C THR A 64 4.17 6.32 -4.02
N ASP A 65 3.61 6.73 -5.15
CA ASP A 65 2.25 7.25 -5.24
C ASP A 65 1.68 7.02 -6.64
N HIS A 66 0.39 7.25 -6.81
CA HIS A 66 -0.31 7.18 -8.11
C HIS A 66 -1.29 8.35 -8.32
N HIS A 67 -1.41 9.24 -7.33
CA HIS A 67 -2.28 10.39 -7.43
C HIS A 67 -1.73 11.42 -8.41
N GLU A 68 -2.60 12.24 -8.98
CA GLU A 68 -2.23 13.29 -9.93
C GLU A 68 -1.15 14.23 -9.37
N ILE A 69 -0.05 14.39 -10.12
CA ILE A 69 1.04 15.31 -9.81
C ILE A 69 0.66 16.67 -10.38
N GLU A 70 0.36 17.62 -9.51
CA GLU A 70 -0.02 19.00 -9.88
C GLU A 70 1.18 19.95 -9.89
N GLU A 71 2.17 19.68 -9.03
CA GLU A 71 3.39 20.48 -8.86
C GLU A 71 4.62 19.56 -8.75
N GLU A 72 5.81 20.13 -8.88
CA GLU A 72 7.05 19.38 -8.69
C GLU A 72 7.14 18.74 -7.30
N VAL A 73 7.46 17.46 -7.25
CA VAL A 73 7.56 16.70 -6.00
C VAL A 73 8.99 16.79 -5.48
N GLU A 74 9.23 17.56 -4.43
CA GLU A 74 10.54 17.75 -3.81
C GLU A 74 10.98 16.56 -2.95
N ALA A 75 11.08 15.36 -3.54
CA ALA A 75 11.59 14.15 -2.89
C ALA A 75 12.90 13.69 -3.55
N ASP A 76 13.71 12.89 -2.85
CA ASP A 76 14.95 12.36 -3.40
C ASP A 76 14.70 11.34 -4.52
N ILE A 77 13.64 10.54 -4.36
CA ILE A 77 13.17 9.60 -5.40
C ILE A 77 11.64 9.68 -5.46
N VAL A 78 11.12 9.70 -6.69
CA VAL A 78 9.68 9.58 -6.95
C VAL A 78 9.44 8.37 -7.85
N VAL A 79 8.62 7.42 -7.38
CA VAL A 79 8.17 6.27 -8.16
C VAL A 79 6.68 6.43 -8.40
N HIS A 80 6.32 6.67 -9.65
CA HIS A 80 4.95 7.02 -10.05
C HIS A 80 4.61 6.44 -11.42
N PRO A 81 3.35 6.01 -11.67
CA PRO A 81 2.93 5.46 -12.95
C PRO A 81 3.22 6.35 -14.17
N ASP A 82 3.17 7.69 -14.01
CA ASP A 82 3.48 8.63 -15.09
C ASP A 82 4.93 8.57 -15.57
N TYR A 83 5.83 7.99 -14.76
CA TYR A 83 7.25 7.80 -15.08
C TYR A 83 7.59 6.36 -15.47
N MET A 84 6.56 5.48 -15.52
CA MET A 84 6.69 4.08 -15.90
C MET A 84 6.24 3.84 -17.34
N GLU A 85 6.43 2.62 -17.85
CA GLU A 85 5.90 2.21 -19.13
C GLU A 85 4.36 2.22 -19.13
N SER A 86 3.77 2.49 -20.29
CA SER A 86 2.31 2.68 -20.44
C SER A 86 1.43 1.53 -19.96
N GLU A 87 1.99 0.34 -19.76
CA GLU A 87 1.26 -0.80 -19.20
C GLU A 87 0.96 -0.67 -17.71
N PHE A 88 1.73 0.18 -17.01
CA PHE A 88 1.60 0.44 -15.58
C PHE A 88 0.77 1.70 -15.26
N SER A 89 0.25 2.41 -16.26
CA SER A 89 -0.44 3.69 -16.09
C SER A 89 -1.64 3.67 -15.13
N TYR A 90 -2.20 2.50 -14.85
CA TYR A 90 -3.38 2.35 -13.97
C TYR A 90 -3.07 1.57 -12.70
N LEU A 91 -1.84 1.58 -12.23
CA LEU A 91 -1.52 1.02 -10.92
C LEU A 91 -2.06 1.93 -9.81
N SER A 92 -2.60 1.33 -8.75
CA SER A 92 -2.81 2.02 -7.47
C SER A 92 -1.49 2.16 -6.72
N GLY A 93 -1.47 2.89 -5.61
CA GLY A 93 -0.28 2.97 -4.76
C GLY A 93 0.23 1.60 -4.29
N ALA A 94 -0.68 0.65 -4.01
CA ALA A 94 -0.30 -0.73 -3.73
C ALA A 94 0.30 -1.44 -4.96
N GLY A 95 -0.14 -1.10 -6.17
CA GLY A 95 0.43 -1.60 -7.42
C GLY A 95 1.85 -1.10 -7.64
N VAL A 96 2.11 0.18 -7.37
CA VAL A 96 3.46 0.77 -7.41
C VAL A 96 4.38 0.07 -6.41
N ALA A 97 3.92 -0.13 -5.17
CA ALA A 97 4.68 -0.85 -4.15
C ALA A 97 4.96 -2.32 -4.55
N LEU A 98 4.02 -2.96 -5.25
CA LEU A 98 4.22 -4.32 -5.77
C LEU A 98 5.33 -4.38 -6.81
N GLU A 99 5.40 -3.41 -7.74
CA GLU A 99 6.45 -3.37 -8.76
C GLU A 99 7.83 -3.12 -8.14
N ILE A 100 7.92 -2.27 -7.13
CA ILE A 100 9.15 -2.13 -6.35
C ILE A 100 9.52 -3.47 -5.70
N SER A 101 8.56 -4.15 -5.08
CA SER A 101 8.78 -5.46 -4.46
C SER A 101 9.24 -6.50 -5.48
N ARG A 102 8.67 -6.51 -6.69
CA ARG A 102 9.08 -7.39 -7.80
C ARG A 102 10.55 -7.23 -8.15
N ASN A 103 11.02 -5.99 -8.19
CA ASN A 103 12.42 -5.70 -8.50
C ASN A 103 13.37 -6.06 -7.35
N LEU A 104 12.90 -5.99 -6.11
CA LEU A 104 13.73 -6.27 -4.93
C LEU A 104 13.84 -7.76 -4.61
N ILE A 105 12.71 -8.49 -4.60
CA ILE A 105 12.67 -9.91 -4.16
C ILE A 105 12.44 -10.90 -5.29
N GLY A 106 12.23 -10.41 -6.53
CA GLY A 106 11.89 -11.25 -7.67
C GLY A 106 10.47 -11.82 -7.58
N THR A 107 10.24 -12.94 -8.28
CA THR A 107 8.95 -13.64 -8.30
C THR A 107 9.05 -14.97 -7.57
N GLY A 108 8.03 -15.32 -6.78
CA GLY A 108 8.00 -16.55 -5.99
C GLY A 108 6.76 -16.60 -5.11
N SER A 109 6.72 -17.53 -4.16
CA SER A 109 5.55 -17.71 -3.29
C SER A 109 5.24 -16.47 -2.45
N GLU A 110 6.24 -15.80 -1.92
CA GLU A 110 6.08 -14.58 -1.14
C GLU A 110 5.55 -13.43 -2.01
N PHE A 111 6.12 -13.27 -3.22
CA PHE A 111 5.63 -12.29 -4.18
C PHE A 111 4.17 -12.56 -4.60
N ASP A 112 3.78 -13.82 -4.77
CA ASP A 112 2.40 -14.20 -5.09
C ASP A 112 1.41 -13.75 -3.99
N GLU A 113 1.79 -13.84 -2.71
CA GLU A 113 0.96 -13.32 -1.61
C GLU A 113 0.77 -11.79 -1.71
N LEU A 114 1.84 -11.05 -2.06
CA LEU A 114 1.76 -9.61 -2.33
C LEU A 114 0.87 -9.30 -3.53
N VAL A 115 0.90 -10.13 -4.58
CA VAL A 115 -0.03 -9.98 -5.73
C VAL A 115 -1.48 -10.12 -5.30
N ALA A 116 -1.80 -11.05 -4.40
CA ALA A 116 -3.16 -11.20 -3.88
C ALA A 116 -3.60 -9.98 -3.06
N LEU A 117 -2.74 -9.44 -2.19
CA LEU A 117 -3.01 -8.21 -1.45
C LEU A 117 -3.20 -7.00 -2.39
N CYS A 118 -2.32 -6.87 -3.39
CA CYS A 118 -2.41 -5.81 -4.40
C CYS A 118 -3.72 -5.89 -5.20
N SER A 119 -4.18 -7.11 -5.55
CA SER A 119 -5.45 -7.27 -6.28
C SER A 119 -6.66 -6.73 -5.51
N VAL A 120 -6.65 -6.88 -4.18
CA VAL A 120 -7.70 -6.31 -3.31
C VAL A 120 -7.63 -4.78 -3.32
N ALA A 121 -6.44 -4.20 -3.27
CA ALA A 121 -6.26 -2.76 -3.33
C ALA A 121 -6.70 -2.18 -4.69
N LEU A 122 -6.30 -2.81 -5.80
CA LEU A 122 -6.70 -2.39 -7.15
C LEU A 122 -8.23 -2.38 -7.32
N ILE A 123 -8.93 -3.39 -6.79
CA ILE A 123 -10.39 -3.46 -6.79
C ILE A 123 -10.99 -2.39 -5.86
N GLY A 124 -10.38 -2.23 -4.67
CA GLY A 124 -10.86 -1.28 -3.65
C GLY A 124 -10.73 0.19 -4.08
N ASP A 125 -9.71 0.49 -4.87
CA ASP A 125 -9.42 1.81 -5.41
C ASP A 125 -10.10 2.05 -6.78
N VAL A 126 -10.88 1.07 -7.23
CA VAL A 126 -11.66 1.12 -8.49
C VAL A 126 -10.77 1.44 -9.69
N MET A 127 -9.55 0.89 -9.70
CA MET A 127 -8.61 1.11 -10.81
C MET A 127 -9.11 0.49 -12.10
N PRO A 128 -8.91 1.15 -13.26
CA PRO A 128 -9.28 0.60 -14.55
C PRO A 128 -8.63 -0.76 -14.78
N GLU A 129 -9.44 -1.78 -15.09
CA GLU A 129 -8.96 -3.13 -15.42
C GLU A 129 -8.34 -3.18 -16.81
N TRP A 130 -7.18 -2.59 -16.96
CA TRP A 130 -6.45 -2.49 -18.21
C TRP A 130 -5.04 -3.08 -18.10
N LYS A 131 -4.55 -3.73 -19.14
CA LYS A 131 -3.18 -4.25 -19.25
C LYS A 131 -2.70 -4.98 -17.97
N GLU A 132 -1.69 -4.42 -17.26
CA GLU A 132 -1.09 -5.05 -16.08
C GLU A 132 -2.07 -5.12 -14.91
N THR A 133 -2.87 -4.09 -14.67
CA THR A 133 -3.89 -4.08 -13.61
C THR A 133 -4.84 -5.28 -13.71
N ARG A 134 -5.34 -5.57 -14.93
CA ARG A 134 -6.20 -6.73 -15.17
C ARG A 134 -5.48 -8.07 -14.93
N LYS A 135 -4.21 -8.17 -15.30
CA LYS A 135 -3.40 -9.38 -15.06
C LYS A 135 -3.21 -9.60 -13.55
N LEU A 136 -2.88 -8.55 -12.81
CA LEU A 136 -2.69 -8.60 -11.36
C LEU A 136 -3.97 -9.00 -10.63
N ILE A 137 -5.12 -8.41 -10.98
CA ILE A 137 -6.42 -8.78 -10.39
C ILE A 137 -6.72 -10.27 -10.62
N LYS A 138 -6.62 -10.75 -11.86
CA LYS A 138 -6.87 -12.16 -12.19
C LYS A 138 -5.91 -13.11 -11.48
N LYS A 139 -4.63 -12.78 -11.43
CA LYS A 139 -3.61 -13.57 -10.74
C LYS A 139 -3.88 -13.60 -9.24
N GLY A 140 -4.17 -12.45 -8.61
CA GLY A 140 -4.47 -12.36 -7.19
C GLY A 140 -5.69 -13.19 -6.79
N ILE A 141 -6.78 -13.11 -7.54
CA ILE A 141 -7.98 -13.95 -7.33
C ILE A 141 -7.63 -15.43 -7.45
N SER A 142 -6.82 -15.83 -8.42
CA SER A 142 -6.37 -17.22 -8.57
C SER A 142 -5.58 -17.71 -7.35
N ILE A 143 -4.70 -16.87 -6.81
CA ILE A 143 -3.92 -17.17 -5.59
C ILE A 143 -4.83 -17.27 -4.37
N MET A 144 -5.81 -16.38 -4.22
CA MET A 144 -6.78 -16.42 -3.13
C MET A 144 -7.66 -17.70 -3.19
N LYS A 145 -8.05 -18.15 -4.39
CA LYS A 145 -8.79 -19.42 -4.59
C LYS A 145 -8.00 -20.63 -4.10
N GLN A 146 -6.68 -20.58 -4.10
CA GLN A 146 -5.80 -21.63 -3.60
C GLN A 146 -5.68 -21.61 -2.06
N GLY A 147 -6.30 -20.66 -1.37
CA GLY A 147 -6.25 -20.52 0.09
C GLY A 147 -4.91 -20.06 0.64
N ARG A 148 -4.02 -19.51 -0.19
CA ARG A 148 -2.65 -19.14 0.20
C ARG A 148 -2.56 -17.89 1.08
N VAL A 149 -3.56 -16.99 1.03
CA VAL A 149 -3.61 -15.77 1.84
C VAL A 149 -4.77 -15.88 2.82
N LYS A 150 -4.48 -16.48 3.98
CA LYS A 150 -5.48 -16.81 5.00
C LYS A 150 -6.19 -15.56 5.54
N SER A 151 -5.46 -14.48 5.77
CA SER A 151 -6.01 -13.20 6.22
C SER A 151 -7.13 -12.69 5.30
N LEU A 152 -6.91 -12.70 4.00
CA LEU A 152 -7.95 -12.29 3.03
C LEU A 152 -9.11 -13.29 2.99
N ARG A 153 -8.81 -14.59 3.10
CA ARG A 153 -9.86 -15.63 3.12
C ARG A 153 -10.78 -15.49 4.34
N SER A 154 -10.24 -15.14 5.50
CA SER A 154 -11.02 -14.95 6.74
C SER A 154 -12.02 -13.79 6.65
N LEU A 155 -11.78 -12.84 5.76
CA LEU A 155 -12.70 -11.72 5.50
C LEU A 155 -13.90 -12.09 4.63
N LEU A 156 -13.82 -13.22 3.92
CA LEU A 156 -14.92 -13.70 3.08
C LEU A 156 -15.90 -14.61 3.87
N PRO A 157 -17.19 -14.62 3.53
CA PRO A 157 -18.11 -15.62 4.03
C PRO A 157 -17.63 -17.03 3.67
N TYR A 158 -17.89 -18.02 4.56
CA TYR A 158 -17.34 -19.37 4.43
C TYR A 158 -17.62 -20.04 3.08
N TYR A 159 -18.85 -19.87 2.56
CA TYR A 159 -19.30 -20.50 1.31
C TYR A 159 -19.17 -19.57 0.08
N SER A 160 -18.60 -18.37 0.20
CA SER A 160 -18.51 -17.47 -0.94
C SER A 160 -17.44 -17.91 -1.94
N SER A 161 -17.75 -17.74 -3.23
CA SER A 161 -16.72 -17.76 -4.27
C SER A 161 -15.72 -16.62 -4.05
N VAL A 162 -14.52 -16.79 -4.58
CA VAL A 162 -13.51 -15.71 -4.62
C VAL A 162 -13.55 -15.13 -6.03
N ASP A 163 -14.12 -13.95 -6.16
CA ASP A 163 -14.20 -13.17 -7.41
C ASP A 163 -14.15 -11.69 -7.11
N GLU A 164 -14.12 -10.86 -8.13
CA GLU A 164 -14.06 -9.40 -8.01
C GLU A 164 -15.21 -8.85 -7.13
N THR A 165 -16.42 -9.37 -7.33
CA THR A 165 -17.61 -8.96 -6.58
C THR A 165 -17.48 -9.28 -5.09
N ALA A 166 -17.04 -10.49 -4.77
CA ALA A 166 -16.82 -10.90 -3.38
C ALA A 166 -15.74 -10.05 -2.71
N ILE A 167 -14.67 -9.70 -3.41
CA ILE A 167 -13.62 -8.80 -2.90
C ILE A 167 -14.20 -7.41 -2.67
N ALA A 168 -14.85 -6.82 -3.68
CA ALA A 168 -15.39 -5.45 -3.61
C ALA A 168 -16.42 -5.27 -2.50
N PHE A 169 -17.27 -6.26 -2.26
CA PHE A 169 -18.40 -6.13 -1.33
C PHE A 169 -18.20 -6.81 0.04
N ASN A 170 -17.23 -7.69 0.20
CA ASN A 170 -16.99 -8.34 1.49
C ASN A 170 -15.61 -8.04 2.09
N ILE A 171 -14.54 -7.90 1.29
CA ILE A 171 -13.19 -7.63 1.82
C ILE A 171 -12.98 -6.13 1.96
N VAL A 172 -13.11 -5.39 0.88
CA VAL A 172 -12.82 -3.94 0.84
C VAL A 172 -13.60 -3.14 1.89
N PRO A 173 -14.93 -3.34 2.08
CA PRO A 173 -15.66 -2.60 3.11
C PRO A 173 -15.17 -2.89 4.54
N LYS A 174 -14.75 -4.12 4.83
CA LYS A 174 -14.23 -4.48 6.16
C LYS A 174 -12.88 -3.82 6.44
N LEU A 175 -11.96 -3.80 5.46
CA LEU A 175 -10.68 -3.11 5.59
C LEU A 175 -10.89 -1.60 5.77
N ASN A 176 -11.76 -1.01 4.95
CA ASN A 176 -12.08 0.41 5.03
C ASN A 176 -12.77 0.79 6.36
N ALA A 177 -13.56 -0.10 6.93
CA ALA A 177 -14.22 0.15 8.21
C ALA A 177 -13.22 0.37 9.35
N VAL A 178 -12.12 -0.40 9.39
CA VAL A 178 -11.07 -0.25 10.40
C VAL A 178 -10.47 1.16 10.38
N GLY A 179 -10.19 1.71 9.19
CA GLY A 179 -9.68 3.08 9.02
C GLY A 179 -10.70 4.19 9.32
N ARG A 180 -12.00 3.84 9.44
CA ARG A 180 -13.10 4.79 9.75
C ARG A 180 -13.56 4.72 11.20
N MET A 181 -13.14 3.69 11.94
CA MET A 181 -13.59 3.43 13.33
C MET A 181 -12.46 3.73 14.34
N ASN A 182 -11.77 4.84 14.17
CA ASN A 182 -10.57 5.19 14.94
C ASN A 182 -10.79 5.29 16.46
N ASP A 183 -12.01 5.53 16.90
CA ASP A 183 -12.35 5.54 18.34
C ASP A 183 -12.32 4.11 18.96
N ILE A 184 -12.38 3.08 18.13
CA ILE A 184 -12.51 1.68 18.56
C ILE A 184 -11.29 0.84 18.09
N SER A 185 -10.69 1.18 16.94
CA SER A 185 -9.61 0.39 16.34
C SER A 185 -8.48 1.28 15.79
N ASN A 186 -7.26 0.76 15.84
CA ASN A 186 -6.09 1.40 15.24
C ASN A 186 -5.84 0.79 13.85
N VAL A 187 -5.88 1.59 12.81
CA VAL A 187 -5.67 1.14 11.42
C VAL A 187 -4.33 0.43 11.22
N ASN A 188 -3.32 0.77 12.02
CA ASN A 188 -2.01 0.11 11.98
C ASN A 188 -2.08 -1.39 12.33
N THR A 189 -3.15 -1.85 12.99
CA THR A 189 -3.37 -3.29 13.27
C THR A 189 -3.67 -4.10 12.01
N LEU A 190 -4.07 -3.46 10.91
CA LEU A 190 -4.27 -4.14 9.63
C LEU A 190 -2.98 -4.71 9.05
N VAL A 191 -1.83 -4.07 9.29
CA VAL A 191 -0.56 -4.53 8.73
C VAL A 191 -0.19 -5.93 9.25
N PRO A 192 -0.06 -6.17 10.57
CA PRO A 192 0.22 -7.51 11.06
C PRO A 192 -0.90 -8.51 10.74
N PHE A 193 -2.17 -8.09 10.72
CA PHE A 193 -3.28 -8.95 10.31
C PHE A 193 -3.12 -9.44 8.86
N LEU A 194 -2.86 -8.54 7.92
CA LEU A 194 -2.73 -8.90 6.50
C LEU A 194 -1.47 -9.74 6.22
N LEU A 195 -0.43 -9.59 7.03
CA LEU A 195 0.81 -10.36 6.93
C LEU A 195 0.77 -11.66 7.74
N SER A 196 -0.28 -11.90 8.54
CA SER A 196 -0.41 -13.12 9.34
C SER A 196 -0.52 -14.36 8.46
N LYS A 197 0.22 -15.39 8.86
CA LYS A 197 0.19 -16.74 8.27
C LYS A 197 -0.60 -17.73 9.14
N ASP A 198 -1.07 -17.28 10.30
CA ASP A 198 -1.84 -18.08 11.25
C ASP A 198 -3.31 -18.25 10.82
N ASP A 199 -3.95 -19.33 11.32
CA ASP A 199 -5.37 -19.61 11.09
C ASP A 199 -6.27 -18.76 12.01
#